data_3f8e18d95668f58625899914711bd7b4
#
_entry.id   3f8e18d95668f58625899914711bd7b4
#
_cell.length_a   1.000
_cell.length_b   1.000
_cell.length_c   1.000
_cell.angle_alpha   90.00
_cell.angle_beta   90.00
_cell.angle_gamma   90.00
#
_symmetry.space_group_name_H-M   'P 1'
#
loop_
_entity.id
_entity.type
_entity.pdbx_description
1 polymer ?
#
loop_
_entity_poly.entity_id
_entity_poly.type
_entity_poly.pdbx_seq_one_letter_code
_entity_poly.pdbx_strand_id
1 'polypeptide(L)'
;MKFSFFILFPILLLLSACGETEQERAQQQEREMQMQMQMVETTPEFNGQMAAVLDRYFDLKDALVGSDAEQAKMYADSLRSEAVQVDPAGLNEETTALWLSFSEVIVNSSDELIPLDDVDDQRYHFEFISEAMIDMVDLFRPVGFDVYHQSCPMVRGGTADWLSREEQIANPYHGDRMMRCGEVIRRL
;
A
#
# COMPACT_ATOMS: atom_id res chain seq x y z
N MET A 1 -45.79 -41.67 52.92
CA MET A 1 -44.99 -42.02 51.74
C MET A 1 -45.14 -40.95 50.69
N LYS A 2 -44.17 -40.03 50.53
CA LYS A 2 -44.18 -38.96 49.51
C LYS A 2 -43.11 -39.28 48.47
N PHE A 3 -43.56 -39.66 47.26
CA PHE A 3 -42.63 -39.80 46.11
C PHE A 3 -42.37 -38.45 45.50
N SER A 4 -41.08 -38.04 45.54
CA SER A 4 -40.60 -36.87 44.89
C SER A 4 -40.10 -37.24 43.47
N PHE A 5 -40.77 -36.71 42.46
CA PHE A 5 -40.48 -36.97 41.06
C PHE A 5 -39.43 -35.93 40.60
N PHE A 6 -38.17 -36.37 40.43
CA PHE A 6 -37.12 -35.54 39.85
C PHE A 6 -37.26 -35.57 38.36
N ILE A 7 -37.67 -34.42 37.78
CA ILE A 7 -37.67 -34.22 36.31
C ILE A 7 -36.28 -33.79 35.91
N LEU A 8 -35.58 -34.73 35.28
CA LEU A 8 -34.28 -34.43 34.60
C LEU A 8 -34.60 -33.70 33.29
N PHE A 9 -34.23 -32.40 33.23
CA PHE A 9 -34.34 -31.60 32.02
C PHE A 9 -33.03 -31.81 31.24
N PRO A 10 -33.02 -32.34 30.00
CA PRO A 10 -31.81 -32.42 29.22
C PRO A 10 -31.49 -31.03 28.67
N ILE A 11 -30.34 -30.46 29.09
CA ILE A 11 -29.76 -29.27 28.49
C ILE A 11 -29.28 -29.65 27.09
N LEU A 12 -30.05 -29.25 26.09
CA LEU A 12 -29.68 -29.35 24.68
C LEU A 12 -28.69 -28.24 24.39
N LEU A 13 -27.39 -28.56 24.40
CA LEU A 13 -26.31 -27.69 23.94
C LEU A 13 -26.44 -27.54 22.42
N LEU A 14 -27.09 -26.46 21.98
CA LEU A 14 -27.00 -25.99 20.58
C LEU A 14 -25.60 -25.50 20.34
N LEU A 15 -24.76 -26.35 19.76
CA LEU A 15 -23.52 -25.95 19.09
C LEU A 15 -23.91 -25.13 17.85
N SER A 16 -23.93 -23.80 17.98
CA SER A 16 -23.98 -22.89 16.84
C SER A 16 -22.64 -23.07 16.09
N ALA A 17 -22.64 -23.96 15.11
CA ALA A 17 -21.62 -23.95 14.07
C ALA A 17 -21.83 -22.66 13.27
N CYS A 18 -20.99 -21.65 13.49
CA CYS A 18 -20.83 -20.52 12.58
C CYS A 18 -20.24 -21.06 11.27
N GLY A 19 -21.09 -21.64 10.43
CA GLY A 19 -20.78 -21.84 9.02
C GLY A 19 -21.22 -20.58 8.30
N GLU A 20 -20.34 -20.02 7.48
CA GLU A 20 -20.70 -18.97 6.54
C GLU A 20 -21.94 -19.38 5.76
N THR A 21 -22.90 -18.47 5.68
CA THR A 21 -24.13 -18.72 4.95
C THR A 21 -23.87 -18.77 3.44
N GLU A 22 -24.72 -19.47 2.68
CA GLU A 22 -24.61 -19.47 1.21
C GLU A 22 -24.66 -18.05 0.63
N GLN A 23 -25.36 -17.12 1.27
CA GLN A 23 -25.40 -15.71 0.89
C GLN A 23 -24.08 -14.99 1.12
N GLU A 24 -23.39 -15.24 2.25
CA GLU A 24 -22.07 -14.66 2.52
C GLU A 24 -21.03 -15.16 1.52
N ARG A 25 -21.05 -16.45 1.19
CA ARG A 25 -20.16 -17.02 0.14
C ARG A 25 -20.45 -16.45 -1.24
N ALA A 26 -21.71 -16.28 -1.60
CA ALA A 26 -22.09 -15.68 -2.87
C ALA A 26 -21.64 -14.21 -2.96
N GLN A 27 -21.81 -13.42 -1.89
CA GLN A 27 -21.33 -12.03 -1.82
C GLN A 27 -19.81 -11.93 -1.83
N GLN A 28 -19.12 -12.91 -1.26
CA GLN A 28 -17.66 -12.96 -1.29
C GLN A 28 -17.16 -13.32 -2.69
N GLN A 29 -17.79 -14.27 -3.37
CA GLN A 29 -17.49 -14.61 -4.76
C GLN A 29 -17.78 -13.46 -5.72
N GLU A 30 -18.88 -12.71 -5.52
CA GLU A 30 -19.17 -11.52 -6.32
C GLU A 30 -18.10 -10.41 -6.11
N ARG A 31 -17.66 -10.19 -4.87
CA ARG A 31 -16.58 -9.23 -4.58
C ARG A 31 -15.23 -9.66 -5.18
N GLU A 32 -14.88 -10.93 -5.06
CA GLU A 32 -13.67 -11.49 -5.67
C GLU A 32 -13.72 -11.40 -7.20
N MET A 33 -14.87 -11.66 -7.81
CA MET A 33 -15.08 -11.52 -9.25
C MET A 33 -15.03 -10.05 -9.69
N GLN A 34 -15.60 -9.11 -8.91
CA GLN A 34 -15.51 -7.68 -9.17
C GLN A 34 -14.08 -7.17 -9.03
N MET A 35 -13.32 -7.63 -8.02
CA MET A 35 -11.89 -7.33 -7.89
C MET A 35 -11.06 -7.89 -9.05
N GLN A 36 -11.35 -9.11 -9.53
CA GLN A 36 -10.69 -9.69 -10.70
C GLN A 36 -11.01 -8.94 -11.99
N MET A 37 -12.24 -8.41 -12.16
CA MET A 37 -12.61 -7.59 -13.32
C MET A 37 -12.01 -6.18 -13.28
N GLN A 38 -11.55 -5.70 -12.12
CA GLN A 38 -10.85 -4.44 -11.96
C GLN A 38 -9.33 -4.56 -12.11
N MET A 39 -8.79 -5.78 -12.19
CA MET A 39 -7.36 -5.97 -12.44
C MET A 39 -7.03 -5.57 -13.88
N VAL A 40 -6.17 -4.59 -13.98
CA VAL A 40 -5.63 -4.16 -15.28
C VAL A 40 -4.70 -5.24 -15.83
N GLU A 41 -4.89 -5.63 -17.09
CA GLU A 41 -3.99 -6.59 -17.73
C GLU A 41 -2.59 -5.97 -17.93
N THR A 42 -1.58 -6.66 -17.39
CA THR A 42 -0.17 -6.26 -17.46
C THR A 42 0.66 -7.42 -18.02
N THR A 43 1.88 -7.11 -18.46
CA THR A 43 2.85 -8.13 -18.87
C THR A 43 3.81 -8.47 -17.72
N PRO A 44 4.43 -9.67 -17.72
CA PRO A 44 5.46 -10.00 -16.71
C PRO A 44 6.65 -9.04 -16.75
N GLU A 45 7.02 -8.55 -17.93
CA GLU A 45 8.10 -7.57 -18.12
C GLU A 45 7.76 -6.24 -17.47
N PHE A 46 6.55 -5.72 -17.71
CA PHE A 46 6.06 -4.51 -17.09
C PHE A 46 6.00 -4.66 -15.56
N ASN A 47 5.46 -5.77 -15.05
CA ASN A 47 5.41 -6.03 -13.62
C ASN A 47 6.80 -6.08 -12.98
N GLY A 48 7.79 -6.65 -13.68
CA GLY A 48 9.18 -6.64 -13.21
C GLY A 48 9.77 -5.24 -13.10
N GLN A 49 9.49 -4.36 -14.06
CA GLN A 49 9.93 -2.96 -14.05
C GLN A 49 9.19 -2.17 -12.94
N MET A 50 7.90 -2.40 -12.77
CA MET A 50 7.11 -1.79 -11.69
C MET A 50 7.61 -2.22 -10.30
N ALA A 51 8.03 -3.47 -10.15
CA ALA A 51 8.63 -3.95 -8.91
C ALA A 51 9.96 -3.22 -8.61
N ALA A 52 10.78 -2.92 -9.64
CA ALA A 52 12.00 -2.15 -9.48
C ALA A 52 11.70 -0.70 -9.06
N VAL A 53 10.69 -0.06 -9.64
CA VAL A 53 10.23 1.28 -9.20
C VAL A 53 9.80 1.24 -7.73
N LEU A 54 9.04 0.23 -7.31
CA LEU A 54 8.60 0.08 -5.93
C LEU A 54 9.79 -0.16 -4.98
N ASP A 55 10.82 -0.88 -5.41
CA ASP A 55 12.04 -1.07 -4.63
C ASP A 55 12.76 0.26 -4.36
N ARG A 56 12.88 1.14 -5.37
CA ARG A 56 13.49 2.46 -5.19
C ARG A 56 12.64 3.37 -4.32
N TYR A 57 11.32 3.26 -4.40
CA TYR A 57 10.42 3.95 -3.48
C TYR A 57 10.67 3.56 -2.02
N PHE A 58 10.83 2.27 -1.73
CA PHE A 58 11.13 1.83 -0.37
C PHE A 58 12.49 2.33 0.12
N ASP A 59 13.51 2.36 -0.74
CA ASP A 59 14.81 2.94 -0.40
C ASP A 59 14.68 4.43 -0.03
N LEU A 60 13.91 5.21 -0.81
CA LEU A 60 13.62 6.62 -0.52
C LEU A 60 12.85 6.77 0.81
N LYS A 61 11.80 5.98 1.01
CA LYS A 61 11.01 5.95 2.25
C LYS A 61 11.92 5.70 3.46
N ASP A 62 12.84 4.73 3.38
CA ASP A 62 13.73 4.38 4.48
C ASP A 62 14.76 5.48 4.78
N ALA A 63 15.28 6.17 3.77
CA ALA A 63 16.12 7.34 3.96
C ALA A 63 15.39 8.46 4.70
N LEU A 64 14.13 8.72 4.37
CA LEU A 64 13.29 9.72 5.06
C LEU A 64 12.93 9.30 6.49
N VAL A 65 12.73 8.00 6.75
CA VAL A 65 12.60 7.46 8.12
C VAL A 65 13.87 7.74 8.92
N GLY A 66 15.04 7.54 8.32
CA GLY A 66 16.34 7.84 8.93
C GLY A 66 16.68 9.33 9.00
N SER A 67 15.85 10.21 8.44
CA SER A 67 16.10 11.65 8.31
C SER A 67 17.43 11.98 7.61
N ASP A 68 17.82 11.16 6.64
CA ASP A 68 19.05 11.32 5.84
C ASP A 68 18.71 12.00 4.51
N ALA A 69 18.82 13.33 4.48
CA ALA A 69 18.49 14.14 3.31
C ALA A 69 19.37 13.82 2.08
N GLU A 70 20.65 13.48 2.27
CA GLU A 70 21.54 13.15 1.16
C GLU A 70 21.21 11.78 0.55
N GLN A 71 20.92 10.77 1.37
CA GLN A 71 20.44 9.50 0.85
C GLN A 71 19.07 9.63 0.19
N ALA A 72 18.18 10.45 0.73
CA ALA A 72 16.87 10.70 0.13
C ALA A 72 17.00 11.30 -1.29
N LYS A 73 17.92 12.24 -1.53
CA LYS A 73 18.22 12.75 -2.88
C LYS A 73 18.69 11.65 -3.83
N MET A 74 19.62 10.80 -3.38
CA MET A 74 20.15 9.71 -4.21
C MET A 74 19.06 8.70 -4.58
N TYR A 75 18.18 8.34 -3.63
CA TYR A 75 17.11 7.39 -3.89
C TYR A 75 15.96 8.01 -4.69
N ALA A 76 15.70 9.31 -4.54
CA ALA A 76 14.76 10.03 -5.41
C ALA A 76 15.22 10.06 -6.86
N ASP A 77 16.52 10.29 -7.12
CA ASP A 77 17.10 10.24 -8.48
C ASP A 77 17.05 8.79 -9.05
N SER A 78 17.28 7.79 -8.20
CA SER A 78 17.15 6.38 -8.59
C SER A 78 15.71 6.02 -8.93
N LEU A 79 14.75 6.43 -8.10
CA LEU A 79 13.31 6.22 -8.32
C LEU A 79 12.85 6.87 -9.63
N ARG A 80 13.23 8.14 -9.84
CA ARG A 80 12.95 8.88 -11.07
C ARG A 80 13.50 8.16 -12.30
N SER A 81 14.75 7.69 -12.21
CA SER A 81 15.42 7.00 -13.30
C SER A 81 14.74 5.66 -13.65
N GLU A 82 14.33 4.89 -12.65
CA GLU A 82 13.57 3.64 -12.87
C GLU A 82 12.20 3.94 -13.49
N ALA A 83 11.48 4.94 -12.98
CA ALA A 83 10.16 5.30 -13.50
C ALA A 83 10.21 5.73 -14.98
N VAL A 84 11.24 6.47 -15.39
CA VAL A 84 11.44 6.88 -16.80
C VAL A 84 11.77 5.69 -17.70
N GLN A 85 12.39 4.65 -17.18
CA GLN A 85 12.83 3.48 -17.97
C GLN A 85 11.73 2.42 -18.14
N VAL A 86 10.61 2.53 -17.45
CA VAL A 86 9.50 1.58 -17.61
C VAL A 86 8.96 1.63 -19.03
N ASP A 87 9.04 0.51 -19.74
CA ASP A 87 8.50 0.36 -21.09
C ASP A 87 7.07 -0.18 -21.03
N PRO A 88 6.06 0.61 -21.43
CA PRO A 88 4.68 0.16 -21.46
C PRO A 88 4.34 -0.73 -22.68
N ALA A 89 5.33 -1.15 -23.45
CA ALA A 89 5.11 -2.03 -24.60
C ALA A 89 4.39 -3.31 -24.20
N GLY A 90 3.35 -3.65 -24.97
CA GLY A 90 2.50 -4.83 -24.71
C GLY A 90 1.30 -4.55 -23.80
N LEU A 91 1.18 -3.33 -23.24
CA LEU A 91 -0.04 -2.88 -22.56
C LEU A 91 -1.05 -2.33 -23.58
N ASN A 92 -2.33 -2.33 -23.21
CA ASN A 92 -3.34 -1.62 -23.97
C ASN A 92 -3.23 -0.09 -23.76
N GLU A 93 -3.93 0.70 -24.57
CA GLU A 93 -3.85 2.16 -24.54
C GLU A 93 -4.30 2.76 -23.19
N GLU A 94 -5.35 2.19 -22.58
CA GLU A 94 -5.88 2.64 -21.29
C GLU A 94 -4.88 2.38 -20.16
N THR A 95 -4.33 1.18 -20.08
CA THR A 95 -3.30 0.80 -19.11
C THR A 95 -2.03 1.64 -19.27
N THR A 96 -1.62 1.89 -20.53
CA THR A 96 -0.48 2.75 -20.82
C THR A 96 -0.72 4.17 -20.32
N ALA A 97 -1.90 4.75 -20.56
CA ALA A 97 -2.24 6.10 -20.12
C ALA A 97 -2.25 6.21 -18.58
N LEU A 98 -2.75 5.18 -17.88
CA LEU A 98 -2.72 5.12 -16.42
C LEU A 98 -1.28 5.09 -15.88
N TRP A 99 -0.42 4.23 -16.43
CA TRP A 99 0.99 4.21 -16.05
C TRP A 99 1.66 5.56 -16.27
N LEU A 100 1.47 6.17 -17.44
CA LEU A 100 2.08 7.47 -17.74
C LEU A 100 1.65 8.56 -16.77
N SER A 101 0.39 8.55 -16.30
CA SER A 101 -0.08 9.52 -15.30
C SER A 101 0.62 9.35 -13.94
N PHE A 102 0.82 8.12 -13.46
CA PHE A 102 1.57 7.87 -12.23
C PHE A 102 3.05 8.22 -12.39
N SER A 103 3.66 7.80 -13.50
CA SER A 103 5.05 8.10 -13.81
C SER A 103 5.33 9.59 -13.84
N GLU A 104 4.44 10.40 -14.42
CA GLU A 104 4.56 11.86 -14.45
C GLU A 104 4.60 12.45 -13.04
N VAL A 105 3.72 12.02 -12.14
CA VAL A 105 3.72 12.50 -10.75
C VAL A 105 5.00 12.08 -10.02
N ILE A 106 5.41 10.80 -10.16
CA ILE A 106 6.63 10.29 -9.53
C ILE A 106 7.86 11.05 -10.00
N VAL A 107 8.01 11.26 -11.32
CA VAL A 107 9.15 11.96 -11.92
C VAL A 107 9.18 13.41 -11.48
N ASN A 108 8.08 14.15 -11.64
CA ASN A 108 8.01 15.57 -11.30
C ASN A 108 8.28 15.81 -9.80
N SER A 109 7.65 15.01 -8.92
CA SER A 109 7.87 15.15 -7.48
C SER A 109 9.28 14.75 -7.05
N SER A 110 9.91 13.80 -7.75
CA SER A 110 11.33 13.47 -7.53
C SER A 110 12.25 14.60 -7.98
N ASP A 111 11.99 15.20 -9.15
CA ASP A 111 12.76 16.36 -9.65
C ASP A 111 12.67 17.57 -8.70
N GLU A 112 11.53 17.76 -8.04
CA GLU A 112 11.35 18.81 -7.04
C GLU A 112 12.01 18.46 -5.69
N LEU A 113 12.08 17.19 -5.30
CA LEU A 113 12.73 16.72 -4.07
C LEU A 113 14.24 16.78 -4.14
N ILE A 114 14.86 16.37 -5.25
CA ILE A 114 16.32 16.21 -5.41
C ILE A 114 17.12 17.46 -5.04
N PRO A 115 16.75 18.71 -5.41
CA PRO A 115 17.53 19.90 -5.08
C PRO A 115 17.42 20.35 -3.62
N LEU A 116 16.55 19.75 -2.80
CA LEU A 116 16.26 20.21 -1.44
C LEU A 116 17.25 19.62 -0.44
N ASP A 117 17.81 20.47 0.44
CA ASP A 117 18.72 20.06 1.51
C ASP A 117 17.99 19.78 2.84
N ASP A 118 16.78 20.33 3.03
CA ASP A 118 15.98 20.11 4.23
C ASP A 118 15.09 18.88 4.07
N VAL A 119 15.20 17.95 5.02
CA VAL A 119 14.44 16.70 4.98
C VAL A 119 12.93 16.91 5.13
N ASP A 120 12.48 17.97 5.81
CA ASP A 120 11.05 18.23 5.95
C ASP A 120 10.47 18.81 4.65
N ASP A 121 11.24 19.54 3.88
CA ASP A 121 10.87 19.97 2.53
C ASP A 121 10.84 18.76 1.58
N GLN A 122 11.81 17.84 1.68
CA GLN A 122 11.79 16.57 0.91
C GLN A 122 10.55 15.71 1.23
N ARG A 123 10.14 15.63 2.49
CA ARG A 123 8.93 14.92 2.94
C ARG A 123 7.65 15.49 2.36
N TYR A 124 7.64 16.76 2.01
CA TYR A 124 6.50 17.38 1.33
C TYR A 124 6.30 16.77 -0.08
N HIS A 125 7.37 16.64 -0.86
CA HIS A 125 7.29 16.06 -2.20
C HIS A 125 7.13 14.54 -2.17
N PHE A 126 7.65 13.88 -1.14
CA PHE A 126 7.45 12.45 -0.91
C PHE A 126 5.97 12.07 -0.72
N GLU A 127 5.14 12.97 -0.20
CA GLU A 127 3.69 12.72 -0.06
C GLU A 127 3.03 12.48 -1.42
N PHE A 128 3.31 13.29 -2.43
CA PHE A 128 2.79 13.10 -3.79
C PHE A 128 3.32 11.82 -4.45
N ILE A 129 4.59 11.51 -4.23
CA ILE A 129 5.17 10.23 -4.68
C ILE A 129 4.42 9.06 -4.04
N SER A 130 4.17 9.13 -2.73
CA SER A 130 3.48 8.05 -2.00
C SER A 130 2.04 7.85 -2.48
N GLU A 131 1.29 8.92 -2.73
CA GLU A 131 -0.07 8.83 -3.28
C GLU A 131 -0.07 8.11 -4.63
N ALA A 132 0.80 8.52 -5.57
CA ALA A 132 0.93 7.88 -6.86
C ALA A 132 1.35 6.40 -6.76
N MET A 133 2.27 6.08 -5.83
CA MET A 133 2.74 4.70 -5.60
C MET A 133 1.64 3.82 -4.98
N ILE A 134 0.80 4.34 -4.10
CA ILE A 134 -0.33 3.62 -3.51
C ILE A 134 -1.33 3.26 -4.61
N ASP A 135 -1.73 4.23 -5.43
CA ASP A 135 -2.69 4.03 -6.51
C ASP A 135 -2.14 3.04 -7.56
N MET A 136 -0.85 3.16 -7.88
CA MET A 136 -0.14 2.27 -8.79
C MET A 136 -0.14 0.82 -8.27
N VAL A 137 0.22 0.59 -7.00
CA VAL A 137 0.25 -0.76 -6.43
C VAL A 137 -1.15 -1.34 -6.32
N ASP A 138 -2.15 -0.55 -5.97
CA ASP A 138 -3.56 -0.98 -5.94
C ASP A 138 -4.05 -1.47 -7.29
N LEU A 139 -3.68 -0.74 -8.35
CA LEU A 139 -4.18 -1.00 -9.69
C LEU A 139 -3.44 -2.17 -10.36
N PHE A 140 -2.10 -2.15 -10.34
CA PHE A 140 -1.27 -3.08 -11.11
C PHE A 140 -0.86 -4.33 -10.34
N ARG A 141 -0.82 -4.28 -9.00
CA ARG A 141 -0.39 -5.42 -8.15
C ARG A 141 0.93 -6.06 -8.60
N PRO A 142 2.02 -5.28 -8.79
CA PRO A 142 3.20 -5.74 -9.51
C PRO A 142 4.05 -6.79 -8.77
N VAL A 143 3.78 -7.03 -7.49
CA VAL A 143 4.59 -7.89 -6.61
C VAL A 143 3.77 -9.00 -5.98
N GLY A 144 4.41 -10.15 -5.72
CA GLY A 144 3.80 -11.30 -5.07
C GLY A 144 4.09 -11.40 -3.56
N PHE A 145 4.51 -10.29 -2.92
CA PHE A 145 4.74 -10.22 -1.48
C PHE A 145 3.85 -9.13 -0.87
N ASP A 146 3.67 -9.21 0.45
CA ASP A 146 2.83 -8.26 1.18
C ASP A 146 3.43 -6.85 1.16
N VAL A 147 2.58 -5.88 0.82
CA VAL A 147 2.86 -4.45 0.94
C VAL A 147 1.83 -3.86 1.89
N TYR A 148 2.29 -3.07 2.85
CA TYR A 148 1.42 -2.46 3.85
C TYR A 148 1.18 -1.00 3.51
N HIS A 149 -0.08 -0.62 3.31
CA HIS A 149 -0.50 0.77 3.26
C HIS A 149 -0.64 1.28 4.69
N GLN A 150 0.17 2.26 5.04
CA GLN A 150 0.25 2.85 6.37
C GLN A 150 -0.11 4.33 6.31
N SER A 151 -0.58 4.90 7.42
CA SER A 151 -1.07 6.28 7.50
C SER A 151 -0.71 6.93 8.82
N CYS A 152 -0.42 8.24 8.80
CA CYS A 152 -0.25 9.06 9.99
C CYS A 152 -1.19 10.27 9.96
N PRO A 153 -2.08 10.45 10.96
CA PRO A 153 -3.06 11.55 10.98
C PRO A 153 -2.49 12.89 11.45
N MET A 154 -1.18 13.02 11.61
CA MET A 154 -0.54 14.18 12.21
C MET A 154 0.51 14.84 11.29
N VAL A 155 0.37 14.69 9.98
CA VAL A 155 1.28 15.27 9.00
C VAL A 155 0.74 16.61 8.52
N ARG A 156 1.45 17.71 8.81
CA ARG A 156 1.12 19.08 8.38
C ARG A 156 -0.36 19.50 8.63
N GLY A 157 -0.95 18.99 9.72
CA GLY A 157 -2.34 19.28 10.08
C GLY A 157 -3.37 18.45 9.32
N GLY A 158 -2.94 17.42 8.60
CA GLY A 158 -3.75 16.45 7.89
C GLY A 158 -3.25 15.03 8.09
N THR A 159 -3.65 14.15 7.18
CA THR A 159 -3.23 12.76 7.11
C THR A 159 -2.30 12.59 5.92
N ALA A 160 -1.23 11.80 6.06
CA ALA A 160 -0.39 11.39 4.95
C ALA A 160 -0.12 9.89 5.03
N ASP A 161 -0.11 9.27 3.86
CA ASP A 161 -0.05 7.84 3.67
C ASP A 161 1.26 7.42 3.01
N TRP A 162 1.68 6.17 3.22
CA TRP A 162 2.85 5.58 2.56
C TRP A 162 2.72 4.07 2.44
N LEU A 163 3.55 3.48 1.60
CA LEU A 163 3.72 2.02 1.50
C LEU A 163 4.95 1.56 2.28
N SER A 164 4.86 0.36 2.84
CA SER A 164 5.97 -0.29 3.56
C SER A 164 6.01 -1.79 3.24
N ARG A 165 7.22 -2.39 3.26
CA ARG A 165 7.38 -3.85 3.29
C ARG A 165 7.09 -4.43 4.66
N GLU A 166 7.19 -3.60 5.69
CA GLU A 166 7.05 -4.02 7.08
C GLU A 166 5.68 -3.58 7.64
N GLU A 167 5.01 -4.47 8.34
CA GLU A 167 3.80 -4.15 9.08
C GLU A 167 4.08 -3.13 10.20
N GLN A 168 5.29 -3.20 10.75
CA GLN A 168 5.72 -2.28 11.80
C GLN A 168 5.81 -0.85 11.28
N ILE A 169 5.13 0.08 11.96
CA ILE A 169 5.17 1.51 11.62
C ILE A 169 6.58 2.06 11.75
N ALA A 170 7.06 2.66 10.66
CA ALA A 170 8.25 3.49 10.59
C ALA A 170 7.91 4.73 9.75
N ASN A 171 7.62 5.84 10.43
CA ASN A 171 7.02 7.02 9.84
C ASN A 171 8.03 7.86 9.04
N PRO A 172 7.92 7.96 7.70
CA PRO A 172 8.83 8.73 6.88
C PRO A 172 8.65 10.25 7.02
N TYR A 173 7.45 10.71 7.42
CA TYR A 173 7.13 12.13 7.52
C TYR A 173 7.66 12.78 8.79
N HIS A 174 7.98 12.01 9.81
CA HIS A 174 8.46 12.53 11.09
C HIS A 174 9.83 11.98 11.52
N GLY A 175 10.23 10.80 10.99
CA GLY A 175 11.47 10.16 11.41
C GLY A 175 11.53 9.97 12.93
N ASP A 176 12.68 10.23 13.53
CA ASP A 176 12.91 10.05 14.97
C ASP A 176 11.96 10.86 15.87
N ARG A 177 11.39 11.95 15.36
CA ARG A 177 10.48 12.80 16.16
C ARG A 177 9.19 12.07 16.52
N MET A 178 8.68 11.23 15.62
CA MET A 178 7.45 10.48 15.82
C MET A 178 7.47 9.15 15.06
N MET A 179 8.54 8.39 15.21
CA MET A 179 8.84 7.16 14.47
C MET A 179 7.67 6.16 14.41
N ARG A 180 6.90 6.06 15.49
CA ARG A 180 5.80 5.09 15.63
C ARG A 180 4.41 5.70 15.46
N CYS A 181 4.31 6.96 15.05
CA CYS A 181 3.03 7.59 14.76
C CYS A 181 2.48 7.04 13.45
N GLY A 182 1.31 6.43 13.52
CA GLY A 182 0.59 5.88 12.37
C GLY A 182 -0.06 4.54 12.69
N GLU A 183 -0.78 4.05 11.71
CA GLU A 183 -1.47 2.75 11.74
C GLU A 183 -1.40 2.08 10.37
N VAL A 184 -1.60 0.76 10.34
CA VAL A 184 -1.76 0.00 9.11
C VAL A 184 -3.21 0.14 8.66
N ILE A 185 -3.42 0.71 7.49
CA ILE A 185 -4.75 0.85 6.89
C ILE A 185 -5.20 -0.48 6.29
N ARG A 186 -4.28 -1.12 5.53
CA ARG A 186 -4.53 -2.42 4.88
C ARG A 186 -3.24 -3.07 4.40
N ARG A 187 -3.32 -4.35 4.12
CA ARG A 187 -2.33 -5.13 3.37
C ARG A 187 -2.79 -5.23 1.92
N LEU A 188 -1.90 -4.98 0.99
CA LEU A 188 -2.09 -5.02 -0.46
C LEU A 188 -1.54 -6.31 -1.05
#